data_84dba2e1361750df37f70f0608bb66e6
#
_entry.id   84dba2e1361750df37f70f0608bb66e6
#
_cell.length_a   1.000
_cell.length_b   1.000
_cell.length_c   1.000
_cell.angle_alpha   90.00
_cell.angle_beta   90.00
_cell.angle_gamma   90.00
#
_symmetry.space_group_name_H-M   'P 1'
#
loop_
_entity.id
_entity.type
_entity.pdbx_description
1 polymer ?
#
loop_
_entity_poly.entity_id
_entity_poly.type
_entity_poly.pdbx_seq_one_letter_code
_entity_poly.pdbx_strand_id
1 'polypeptide(L)'
;MAENSVIISSEEEAKLLKPIDEYVEEIQKKIDALRADGFDKVSDLKKQIAIAKENKNLSATQRDKIIENSKKELENAKKVEADNKEEIKKLIAEAESYLAAHYKKDYYDVVNKSCKAAKAEENSRYEKIKADLKSEHQKKVASLKDAEEIKAEKYVLKNKLFDAQMAHESKLQEIKDRRHEAFMHKYHLIDLLRASKFTFQQQRIQKLENYRYTFDLSQFLYKNGLYIVIILIFIALCIITPIVKNTQLLTVTNILNILQQASPRMFLALGVAGLILLTGTDLSVGRMVGLGMVTATIIMHNGINTGAVFGHVFDFSAMPATAKALFALLMCVIFTTVFAMIAGFFMARFKMHPFISTMANMLIIFGLVTYATKGVSFGAIDSAIPNTFIPQIGKFPTIILWAVAAVAIVWFIWNKTTFGKNLYAVGGNPEAAAVSGISVFKVTMGAFMLAGILYGFGSWLECNRMVGSGSAAYGQGWDMDAIAACVVGGVSFTGGIGKISGVVTGVLIFTSLTYALTILGIDTNLQFIFEGIIILAAVTLDCLKYVQKK
;
A
#
# COMPACT_ATOMS: atom_id res chain seq x y z
N MET A 1 28.74 41.59 -1.09
CA MET A 1 29.23 41.54 0.30
C MET A 1 28.99 40.12 0.80
N ALA A 2 30.03 39.31 0.96
CA ALA A 2 29.90 37.97 1.51
C ALA A 2 29.67 38.15 3.03
N GLU A 3 28.47 37.90 3.50
CA GLU A 3 28.21 37.69 4.91
C GLU A 3 29.13 36.53 5.36
N ASN A 4 30.05 36.81 6.29
CA ASN A 4 30.89 35.81 6.94
C ASN A 4 29.97 34.71 7.49
N SER A 5 29.90 33.59 6.81
CA SER A 5 29.16 32.41 7.23
C SER A 5 29.95 31.75 8.33
N VAL A 6 29.69 32.10 9.58
CA VAL A 6 30.34 31.52 10.74
C VAL A 6 29.79 30.10 10.94
N ILE A 7 30.66 29.10 10.82
CA ILE A 7 30.36 27.73 11.23
C ILE A 7 30.50 27.70 12.73
N ILE A 8 29.38 27.57 13.44
CA ILE A 8 29.36 27.52 14.91
C ILE A 8 29.83 26.15 15.44
N SER A 9 30.59 26.17 16.52
CA SER A 9 30.97 24.95 17.24
C SER A 9 29.84 24.36 18.05
N SER A 10 29.93 23.09 18.46
CA SER A 10 28.96 22.43 19.33
C SER A 10 28.79 23.13 20.68
N GLU A 11 29.88 23.75 21.20
CA GLU A 11 29.80 24.53 22.45
C GLU A 11 29.02 25.84 22.29
N GLU A 12 29.19 26.51 21.16
CA GLU A 12 28.40 27.72 20.84
C GLU A 12 26.93 27.38 20.62
N GLU A 13 26.66 26.25 19.97
CA GLU A 13 25.30 25.74 19.78
C GLU A 13 24.63 25.46 21.13
N ALA A 14 25.32 24.80 22.07
CA ALA A 14 24.83 24.53 23.41
C ALA A 14 24.53 25.83 24.19
N LYS A 15 25.37 26.88 24.02
CA LYS A 15 25.14 28.19 24.65
C LYS A 15 23.86 28.88 24.13
N LEU A 16 23.54 28.73 22.84
CA LEU A 16 22.34 29.28 22.26
C LEU A 16 21.07 28.54 22.72
N LEU A 17 21.19 27.23 22.93
CA LEU A 17 20.07 26.38 23.33
C LEU A 17 19.74 26.48 24.83
N LYS A 18 20.76 26.65 25.65
CA LYS A 18 20.66 26.65 27.13
C LYS A 18 19.53 27.54 27.69
N PRO A 19 19.37 28.83 27.30
CA PRO A 19 18.33 29.68 27.87
C PRO A 19 16.92 29.21 27.47
N ILE A 20 16.78 28.52 26.31
CA ILE A 20 15.51 27.99 25.85
C ILE A 20 15.15 26.73 26.66
N ASP A 21 16.13 25.85 26.87
CA ASP A 21 15.93 24.63 27.65
C ASP A 21 15.64 24.96 29.13
N GLU A 22 16.40 25.86 29.75
CA GLU A 22 16.19 26.29 31.14
C GLU A 22 14.77 26.86 31.34
N TYR A 23 14.28 27.69 30.41
CA TYR A 23 12.92 28.23 30.47
C TYR A 23 11.83 27.14 30.39
N VAL A 24 12.01 26.20 29.45
CA VAL A 24 11.06 25.10 29.29
C VAL A 24 11.09 24.15 30.48
N GLU A 25 12.28 23.85 31.02
CA GLU A 25 12.44 23.03 32.23
C GLU A 25 11.77 23.65 33.46
N GLU A 26 11.83 24.96 33.61
CA GLU A 26 11.17 25.64 34.71
C GLU A 26 9.63 25.48 34.62
N ILE A 27 9.07 25.68 33.43
CA ILE A 27 7.63 25.47 33.20
C ILE A 27 7.27 23.99 33.34
N GLN A 28 8.12 23.09 32.85
CA GLN A 28 7.92 21.64 32.99
C GLN A 28 7.83 21.23 34.46
N LYS A 29 8.70 21.73 35.32
CA LYS A 29 8.64 21.46 36.78
C LYS A 29 7.32 21.91 37.40
N LYS A 30 6.80 23.07 36.98
CA LYS A 30 5.47 23.55 37.43
C LYS A 30 4.34 22.63 36.94
N ILE A 31 4.39 22.22 35.70
CA ILE A 31 3.41 21.29 35.12
C ILE A 31 3.45 19.93 35.82
N ASP A 32 4.64 19.40 36.09
CA ASP A 32 4.81 18.10 36.74
C ASP A 32 4.31 18.12 38.19
N ALA A 33 4.52 19.22 38.94
CA ALA A 33 3.94 19.40 40.26
C ALA A 33 2.39 19.39 40.20
N LEU A 34 1.81 20.11 39.25
CA LEU A 34 0.33 20.11 39.07
C LEU A 34 -0.21 18.75 38.62
N ARG A 35 0.55 18.00 37.84
CA ARG A 35 0.19 16.63 37.45
C ARG A 35 0.27 15.65 38.60
N ALA A 36 1.33 15.74 39.43
CA ALA A 36 1.48 14.92 40.62
C ALA A 36 0.30 15.08 41.59
N ASP A 37 -0.11 16.31 41.85
CA ASP A 37 -1.24 16.61 42.76
C ASP A 37 -2.60 16.24 42.15
N GLY A 38 -2.74 16.24 40.83
CA GLY A 38 -4.00 15.95 40.12
C GLY A 38 -4.01 14.55 39.51
N PHE A 39 -3.55 14.45 38.27
CA PHE A 39 -3.65 13.24 37.41
C PHE A 39 -3.01 12.00 38.01
N ASP A 40 -1.80 12.11 38.55
CA ASP A 40 -1.07 10.96 39.10
C ASP A 40 -1.73 10.44 40.36
N LYS A 41 -2.16 11.35 41.24
CA LYS A 41 -2.90 11.00 42.44
C LYS A 41 -4.24 10.32 42.13
N VAL A 42 -4.98 10.79 41.10
CA VAL A 42 -6.21 10.15 40.61
C VAL A 42 -5.90 8.76 40.07
N SER A 43 -4.80 8.59 39.31
CA SER A 43 -4.37 7.31 38.76
C SER A 43 -4.03 6.32 39.85
N ASP A 44 -3.28 6.75 40.87
CA ASP A 44 -2.83 5.90 41.99
C ASP A 44 -3.98 5.48 42.89
N LEU A 45 -4.91 6.40 43.20
CA LEU A 45 -6.14 6.07 43.94
C LEU A 45 -6.99 5.04 43.18
N LYS A 46 -7.10 5.16 41.85
CA LYS A 46 -7.79 4.14 41.04
C LYS A 46 -7.12 2.78 41.12
N LYS A 47 -5.78 2.74 41.05
CA LYS A 47 -4.99 1.50 41.21
C LYS A 47 -5.17 0.89 42.61
N GLN A 48 -5.12 1.73 43.66
CA GLN A 48 -5.37 1.27 45.05
C GLN A 48 -6.75 0.65 45.20
N ILE A 49 -7.80 1.26 44.64
CA ILE A 49 -9.16 0.71 44.66
C ILE A 49 -9.21 -0.64 43.90
N ALA A 50 -8.55 -0.74 42.76
CA ALA A 50 -8.50 -2.00 41.99
C ALA A 50 -7.77 -3.12 42.78
N ILE A 51 -6.60 -2.79 43.32
CA ILE A 51 -5.82 -3.73 44.14
C ILE A 51 -6.60 -4.18 45.39
N ALA A 52 -7.27 -3.24 46.09
CA ALA A 52 -8.06 -3.58 47.25
C ALA A 52 -9.23 -4.51 46.92
N LYS A 53 -9.86 -4.35 45.74
CA LYS A 53 -10.94 -5.24 45.28
C LYS A 53 -10.45 -6.68 44.99
N GLU A 54 -9.27 -6.82 44.44
CA GLU A 54 -8.70 -8.14 44.03
C GLU A 54 -7.94 -8.84 45.16
N ASN A 55 -7.56 -8.12 46.22
CA ASN A 55 -6.76 -8.66 47.31
C ASN A 55 -7.59 -9.62 48.20
N LYS A 56 -7.35 -10.91 48.05
CA LYS A 56 -8.02 -11.97 48.81
C LYS A 56 -7.55 -12.07 50.27
N ASN A 57 -6.45 -11.45 50.65
CA ASN A 57 -5.89 -11.51 52.00
C ASN A 57 -6.53 -10.46 52.94
N LEU A 58 -7.35 -9.55 52.44
CA LEU A 58 -8.09 -8.57 53.25
C LEU A 58 -9.46 -9.09 53.65
N SER A 59 -9.85 -8.85 54.90
CA SER A 59 -11.24 -9.10 55.33
C SER A 59 -12.21 -8.18 54.61
N ALA A 60 -13.47 -8.58 54.46
CA ALA A 60 -14.50 -7.78 53.79
C ALA A 60 -14.60 -6.36 54.38
N THR A 61 -14.60 -6.25 55.70
CA THR A 61 -14.67 -4.96 56.41
C THR A 61 -13.47 -4.07 56.21
N GLN A 62 -12.26 -4.64 56.14
CA GLN A 62 -11.04 -3.89 55.83
C GLN A 62 -11.02 -3.42 54.39
N ARG A 63 -11.45 -4.27 53.47
CA ARG A 63 -11.55 -3.94 52.04
C ARG A 63 -12.52 -2.78 51.79
N ASP A 64 -13.71 -2.88 52.35
CA ASP A 64 -14.74 -1.86 52.15
C ASP A 64 -14.32 -0.50 52.74
N LYS A 65 -13.64 -0.51 53.90
CA LYS A 65 -13.09 0.70 54.49
C LYS A 65 -12.00 1.37 53.65
N ILE A 66 -11.10 0.58 53.09
CA ILE A 66 -10.05 1.10 52.17
C ILE A 66 -10.70 1.67 50.91
N ILE A 67 -11.66 0.96 50.32
CA ILE A 67 -12.37 1.40 49.11
C ILE A 67 -13.17 2.68 49.35
N GLU A 68 -13.84 2.78 50.49
CA GLU A 68 -14.64 3.99 50.83
C GLU A 68 -13.73 5.21 51.03
N ASN A 69 -12.65 5.08 51.81
CA ASN A 69 -11.69 6.16 52.00
C ASN A 69 -11.04 6.58 50.68
N SER A 70 -10.55 5.64 49.91
CA SER A 70 -9.94 5.93 48.60
C SER A 70 -10.95 6.56 47.61
N LYS A 71 -12.22 6.23 47.68
CA LYS A 71 -13.26 6.90 46.87
C LYS A 71 -13.51 8.35 47.28
N LYS A 72 -13.53 8.66 48.57
CA LYS A 72 -13.67 10.05 49.07
C LYS A 72 -12.47 10.90 48.63
N GLU A 73 -11.25 10.35 48.77
CA GLU A 73 -10.02 11.02 48.30
C GLU A 73 -10.02 11.18 46.79
N LEU A 74 -10.51 10.18 46.04
CA LEU A 74 -10.61 10.22 44.58
C LEU A 74 -11.54 11.33 44.08
N GLU A 75 -12.65 11.60 44.75
CA GLU A 75 -13.53 12.71 44.38
C GLU A 75 -12.86 14.08 44.60
N ASN A 76 -12.12 14.23 45.69
CA ASN A 76 -11.36 15.44 45.93
C ASN A 76 -10.22 15.62 44.92
N ALA A 77 -9.46 14.53 44.64
CA ALA A 77 -8.38 14.54 43.66
C ALA A 77 -8.89 14.85 42.24
N LYS A 78 -10.08 14.38 41.85
CA LYS A 78 -10.69 14.71 40.55
C LYS A 78 -11.05 16.21 40.44
N LYS A 79 -11.45 16.86 41.52
CA LYS A 79 -11.69 18.32 41.49
C LYS A 79 -10.39 19.07 41.28
N VAL A 80 -9.34 18.70 42.03
CA VAL A 80 -8.00 19.27 41.85
C VAL A 80 -7.46 18.98 40.44
N GLU A 81 -7.68 17.79 39.90
CA GLU A 81 -7.29 17.44 38.49
C GLU A 81 -8.00 18.36 37.48
N ALA A 82 -9.29 18.68 37.72
CA ALA A 82 -10.06 19.53 36.81
C ALA A 82 -9.55 20.99 36.84
N ASP A 83 -9.26 21.52 38.04
CA ASP A 83 -8.74 22.86 38.22
C ASP A 83 -7.31 22.98 37.65
N ASN A 84 -6.43 22.02 37.96
CA ASN A 84 -5.07 21.98 37.46
C ASN A 84 -5.00 21.81 35.92
N LYS A 85 -5.98 21.18 35.29
CA LYS A 85 -6.04 20.99 33.85
C LYS A 85 -6.06 22.30 33.05
N GLU A 86 -6.79 23.28 33.51
CA GLU A 86 -6.85 24.60 32.86
C GLU A 86 -5.56 25.38 33.07
N GLU A 87 -4.95 25.26 34.25
CA GLU A 87 -3.66 25.89 34.53
C GLU A 87 -2.52 25.25 33.72
N ILE A 88 -2.46 23.93 33.66
CA ILE A 88 -1.49 23.19 32.80
C ILE A 88 -1.65 23.63 31.33
N LYS A 89 -2.88 23.80 30.86
CA LYS A 89 -3.14 24.23 29.47
C LYS A 89 -2.63 25.66 29.22
N LYS A 90 -2.76 26.56 30.19
CA LYS A 90 -2.21 27.93 30.11
C LYS A 90 -0.67 27.90 30.08
N LEU A 91 -0.04 27.13 30.98
CA LEU A 91 1.42 26.99 31.03
C LEU A 91 1.99 26.38 29.74
N ILE A 92 1.33 25.37 29.18
CA ILE A 92 1.71 24.79 27.87
C ILE A 92 1.59 25.84 26.76
N ALA A 93 0.51 26.61 26.73
CA ALA A 93 0.32 27.64 25.70
C ALA A 93 1.38 28.77 25.82
N GLU A 94 1.74 29.16 27.04
CA GLU A 94 2.81 30.12 27.31
C GLU A 94 4.16 29.61 26.81
N ALA A 95 4.53 28.38 27.17
CA ALA A 95 5.78 27.77 26.71
C ALA A 95 5.82 27.58 25.18
N GLU A 96 4.71 27.17 24.57
CA GLU A 96 4.65 27.06 23.10
C GLU A 96 4.74 28.41 22.40
N SER A 97 4.17 29.47 22.98
CA SER A 97 4.30 30.84 22.48
C SER A 97 5.76 31.32 22.55
N TYR A 98 6.42 31.07 23.67
CA TYR A 98 7.84 31.37 23.85
C TYR A 98 8.70 30.60 22.81
N LEU A 99 8.49 29.29 22.66
CA LEU A 99 9.18 28.48 21.67
C LEU A 99 8.89 28.95 20.22
N ALA A 100 7.70 29.45 19.95
CA ALA A 100 7.36 29.98 18.62
C ALA A 100 8.11 31.29 18.32
N ALA A 101 8.29 32.15 19.34
CA ALA A 101 8.96 33.43 19.20
C ALA A 101 10.51 33.31 19.14
N HIS A 102 11.08 32.47 19.99
CA HIS A 102 12.53 32.43 20.23
C HIS A 102 13.24 31.26 19.51
N TYR A 103 12.70 30.04 19.58
CA TYR A 103 13.40 28.85 19.10
C TYR A 103 13.89 28.95 17.65
N LYS A 104 13.03 29.45 16.76
CA LYS A 104 13.40 29.55 15.34
C LYS A 104 14.46 30.59 15.10
N LYS A 105 14.29 31.80 15.68
CA LYS A 105 15.12 32.97 15.43
C LYS A 105 16.47 32.89 16.14
N ASP A 106 16.46 32.51 17.41
CA ASP A 106 17.63 32.61 18.28
C ASP A 106 18.52 31.35 18.22
N TYR A 107 17.96 30.21 17.79
CA TYR A 107 18.67 28.95 17.69
C TYR A 107 18.63 28.32 16.30
N TYR A 108 17.44 27.85 15.83
CA TYR A 108 17.35 27.02 14.62
C TYR A 108 17.88 27.70 13.36
N ASP A 109 17.56 28.97 13.13
CA ASP A 109 18.01 29.70 11.94
C ASP A 109 19.52 29.91 11.96
N VAL A 110 20.14 30.07 13.13
CA VAL A 110 21.61 30.18 13.30
C VAL A 110 22.27 28.83 12.96
N VAL A 111 21.79 27.72 13.52
CA VAL A 111 22.29 26.38 13.21
C VAL A 111 22.09 26.04 11.72
N ASN A 112 20.93 26.37 11.16
CA ASN A 112 20.65 26.11 9.74
C ASN A 112 21.56 26.92 8.80
N LYS A 113 21.90 28.18 9.14
CA LYS A 113 22.89 28.97 8.40
C LYS A 113 24.29 28.36 8.50
N SER A 114 24.70 27.94 9.70
CA SER A 114 25.96 27.23 9.94
C SER A 114 26.03 25.93 9.12
N CYS A 115 24.99 25.11 9.13
CA CYS A 115 24.92 23.88 8.34
C CYS A 115 24.99 24.14 6.82
N LYS A 116 24.37 25.22 6.32
CA LYS A 116 24.49 25.62 4.91
C LYS A 116 25.92 26.02 4.55
N ALA A 117 26.60 26.76 5.41
CA ALA A 117 27.98 27.15 5.22
C ALA A 117 28.91 25.94 5.22
N ALA A 118 28.78 25.06 6.21
CA ALA A 118 29.54 23.81 6.32
C ALA A 118 29.35 22.91 5.09
N LYS A 119 28.11 22.82 4.57
CA LYS A 119 27.82 22.10 3.32
C LYS A 119 28.51 22.70 2.10
N ALA A 120 28.53 24.01 1.99
CA ALA A 120 29.17 24.71 0.87
C ALA A 120 30.70 24.52 0.91
N GLU A 121 31.29 24.60 2.12
CA GLU A 121 32.72 24.36 2.34
C GLU A 121 33.12 22.92 2.00
N GLU A 122 32.37 21.94 2.49
CA GLU A 122 32.64 20.54 2.21
C GLU A 122 32.49 20.19 0.72
N ASN A 123 31.50 20.74 0.03
CA ASN A 123 31.38 20.58 -1.42
C ASN A 123 32.59 21.16 -2.16
N SER A 124 33.07 22.35 -1.76
CA SER A 124 34.25 22.98 -2.36
C SER A 124 35.52 22.15 -2.10
N ARG A 125 35.65 21.60 -0.89
CA ARG A 125 36.75 20.71 -0.51
C ARG A 125 36.76 19.43 -1.34
N TYR A 126 35.57 18.80 -1.50
CA TYR A 126 35.44 17.58 -2.31
C TYR A 126 35.82 17.80 -3.78
N GLU A 127 35.36 18.91 -4.40
CA GLU A 127 35.72 19.21 -5.79
C GLU A 127 37.23 19.48 -5.96
N LYS A 128 37.91 20.08 -4.96
CA LYS A 128 39.37 20.23 -4.95
C LYS A 128 40.05 18.85 -4.89
N ILE A 129 39.66 17.99 -3.95
CA ILE A 129 40.25 16.65 -3.80
C ILE A 129 40.07 15.87 -5.12
N LYS A 130 38.90 15.94 -5.73
CA LYS A 130 38.60 15.26 -7.00
C LYS A 130 39.44 15.78 -8.17
N ALA A 131 39.68 17.10 -8.22
CA ALA A 131 40.55 17.72 -9.23
C ALA A 131 42.02 17.30 -9.03
N ASP A 132 42.51 17.32 -7.79
CA ASP A 132 43.86 16.92 -7.44
C ASP A 132 44.14 15.45 -7.78
N LEU A 133 43.23 14.53 -7.42
CA LEU A 133 43.35 13.10 -7.75
C LEU A 133 43.37 12.86 -9.27
N LYS A 134 42.55 13.59 -10.05
CA LYS A 134 42.56 13.50 -11.51
C LYS A 134 43.86 14.04 -12.11
N SER A 135 44.38 15.16 -11.60
CA SER A 135 45.66 15.74 -12.07
C SER A 135 46.87 14.84 -11.75
N GLU A 136 46.88 14.25 -10.53
CA GLU A 136 47.89 13.27 -10.15
C GLU A 136 47.87 12.04 -11.06
N HIS A 137 46.69 11.52 -11.33
CA HIS A 137 46.49 10.40 -12.27
C HIS A 137 46.98 10.73 -13.68
N GLN A 138 46.64 11.90 -14.23
CA GLN A 138 47.10 12.33 -15.55
C GLN A 138 48.62 12.39 -15.64
N LYS A 139 49.29 12.92 -14.60
CA LYS A 139 50.77 12.98 -14.53
C LYS A 139 51.36 11.57 -14.50
N LYS A 140 50.78 10.66 -13.72
CA LYS A 140 51.27 9.27 -13.64
C LYS A 140 51.08 8.51 -14.95
N VAL A 141 49.88 8.58 -15.56
CA VAL A 141 49.61 7.91 -16.83
C VAL A 141 50.51 8.41 -17.94
N ALA A 142 50.86 9.71 -17.95
CA ALA A 142 51.78 10.27 -18.94
C ALA A 142 53.22 9.69 -18.83
N SER A 143 53.60 9.15 -17.67
CA SER A 143 54.89 8.52 -17.45
C SER A 143 54.91 7.00 -17.73
N LEU A 144 53.76 6.35 -17.88
CA LEU A 144 53.62 4.92 -18.10
C LEU A 144 53.58 4.58 -19.61
N LYS A 145 54.26 3.48 -19.99
CA LYS A 145 54.29 2.99 -21.38
C LYS A 145 53.54 1.66 -21.56
N ASP A 146 53.29 0.94 -20.47
CA ASP A 146 52.63 -0.35 -20.52
C ASP A 146 51.09 -0.21 -20.36
N ALA A 147 50.33 -0.90 -21.18
CA ALA A 147 48.87 -0.90 -21.17
C ALA A 147 48.27 -1.53 -19.89
N GLU A 148 48.94 -2.52 -19.30
CA GLU A 148 48.50 -3.14 -18.03
C GLU A 148 48.71 -2.21 -16.85
N GLU A 149 49.85 -1.51 -16.79
CA GLU A 149 50.13 -0.52 -15.75
C GLU A 149 49.13 0.67 -15.82
N ILE A 150 48.80 1.13 -17.03
CA ILE A 150 47.76 2.16 -17.23
C ILE A 150 46.39 1.69 -16.74
N LYS A 151 46.05 0.43 -16.96
CA LYS A 151 44.78 -0.16 -16.49
C LYS A 151 44.76 -0.28 -14.97
N ALA A 152 45.87 -0.67 -14.35
CA ALA A 152 46.02 -0.73 -12.89
C ALA A 152 45.88 0.66 -12.25
N GLU A 153 46.54 1.70 -12.84
CA GLU A 153 46.44 3.07 -12.30
C GLU A 153 45.03 3.66 -12.45
N LYS A 154 44.30 3.32 -13.53
CA LYS A 154 42.86 3.67 -13.63
C LYS A 154 42.03 3.03 -12.53
N TYR A 155 42.32 1.80 -12.13
CA TYR A 155 41.64 1.13 -11.03
C TYR A 155 41.95 1.79 -9.68
N VAL A 156 43.21 2.18 -9.47
CA VAL A 156 43.65 2.93 -8.28
C VAL A 156 42.93 4.28 -8.19
N LEU A 157 42.84 5.04 -9.29
CA LEU A 157 42.08 6.28 -9.33
C LEU A 157 40.62 6.06 -8.97
N LYS A 158 39.98 5.02 -9.54
CA LYS A 158 38.59 4.70 -9.25
C LYS A 158 38.36 4.45 -7.76
N ASN A 159 39.26 3.70 -7.11
CA ASN A 159 39.16 3.44 -5.68
C ASN A 159 39.35 4.71 -4.84
N LYS A 160 40.37 5.51 -5.14
CA LYS A 160 40.62 6.79 -4.45
C LYS A 160 39.45 7.77 -4.60
N LEU A 161 38.83 7.83 -5.79
CA LEU A 161 37.64 8.66 -6.02
C LEU A 161 36.44 8.12 -5.25
N PHE A 162 36.27 6.80 -5.14
CA PHE A 162 35.22 6.18 -4.35
C PHE A 162 35.39 6.48 -2.86
N ASP A 163 36.61 6.33 -2.31
CA ASP A 163 36.90 6.64 -0.91
C ASP A 163 36.66 8.12 -0.59
N ALA A 164 37.09 9.03 -1.48
CA ALA A 164 36.82 10.46 -1.34
C ALA A 164 35.32 10.78 -1.39
N GLN A 165 34.56 10.10 -2.25
CA GLN A 165 33.11 10.23 -2.34
C GLN A 165 32.42 9.74 -1.06
N MET A 166 32.80 8.60 -0.53
CA MET A 166 32.24 8.05 0.71
C MET A 166 32.51 8.95 1.91
N ALA A 167 33.74 9.51 2.01
CA ALA A 167 34.07 10.47 3.06
C ALA A 167 33.24 11.76 2.95
N HIS A 168 33.04 12.27 1.73
CA HIS A 168 32.20 13.44 1.45
C HIS A 168 30.73 13.18 1.82
N GLU A 169 30.16 12.05 1.39
CA GLU A 169 28.78 11.67 1.70
C GLU A 169 28.57 11.52 3.21
N SER A 170 29.54 10.94 3.94
CA SER A 170 29.50 10.84 5.40
C SER A 170 29.45 12.21 6.07
N LYS A 171 30.27 13.17 5.60
CA LYS A 171 30.26 14.54 6.13
C LYS A 171 28.98 15.29 5.81
N LEU A 172 28.44 15.12 4.60
CA LEU A 172 27.14 15.69 4.25
C LEU A 172 26.00 15.12 5.12
N GLN A 173 26.09 13.82 5.47
CA GLN A 173 25.11 13.20 6.35
C GLN A 173 25.21 13.77 7.78
N GLU A 174 26.42 13.91 8.36
CA GLU A 174 26.61 14.55 9.67
C GLU A 174 25.99 15.97 9.72
N ILE A 175 26.19 16.77 8.67
CA ILE A 175 25.61 18.12 8.57
C ILE A 175 24.08 18.05 8.49
N LYS A 176 23.55 17.08 7.76
CA LYS A 176 22.10 16.86 7.61
C LYS A 176 21.48 16.40 8.93
N ASP A 177 22.17 15.51 9.66
CA ASP A 177 21.75 15.00 10.97
C ASP A 177 21.69 16.13 11.99
N ARG A 178 22.73 16.94 12.08
CA ARG A 178 22.77 18.10 12.98
C ARG A 178 21.61 19.07 12.74
N ARG A 179 21.31 19.39 11.48
CA ARG A 179 20.18 20.25 11.14
C ARG A 179 18.84 19.61 11.53
N HIS A 180 18.71 18.30 11.33
CA HIS A 180 17.51 17.55 11.68
C HIS A 180 17.31 17.48 13.18
N GLU A 181 18.38 17.21 13.95
CA GLU A 181 18.36 17.21 15.40
C GLU A 181 17.95 18.56 15.96
N ALA A 182 18.53 19.66 15.44
CA ALA A 182 18.15 21.02 15.82
C ALA A 182 16.66 21.31 15.52
N PHE A 183 16.10 20.75 14.46
CA PHE A 183 14.66 20.87 14.18
C PHE A 183 13.82 20.03 15.15
N MET A 184 14.22 18.80 15.41
CA MET A 184 13.46 17.85 16.24
C MET A 184 13.51 18.21 17.73
N HIS A 185 14.56 18.88 18.19
CA HIS A 185 14.70 19.30 19.59
C HIS A 185 13.53 20.18 20.06
N LYS A 186 13.03 21.08 19.20
CA LYS A 186 11.80 21.84 19.49
C LYS A 186 10.61 20.93 19.82
N TYR A 187 10.44 19.86 19.05
CA TYR A 187 9.33 18.93 19.24
C TYR A 187 9.57 18.01 20.42
N HIS A 188 10.81 17.77 20.78
CA HIS A 188 11.15 17.09 22.04
C HIS A 188 10.73 17.94 23.24
N LEU A 189 11.02 19.24 23.24
CA LEU A 189 10.56 20.15 24.28
C LEU A 189 9.04 20.22 24.37
N ILE A 190 8.34 20.28 23.22
CA ILE A 190 6.87 20.26 23.18
C ILE A 190 6.34 18.90 23.69
N ASP A 191 7.03 17.81 23.42
CA ASP A 191 6.65 16.47 23.91
C ASP A 191 6.70 16.38 25.43
N LEU A 192 7.76 16.88 26.03
CA LEU A 192 7.90 16.98 27.48
C LEU A 192 6.71 17.74 28.11
N LEU A 193 6.37 18.91 27.55
CA LEU A 193 5.27 19.74 28.04
C LEU A 193 3.89 19.06 27.87
N ARG A 194 3.66 18.38 26.74
CA ARG A 194 2.36 17.80 26.36
C ARG A 194 2.17 16.33 26.73
N ALA A 195 3.21 15.65 27.24
CA ALA A 195 3.19 14.19 27.47
C ALA A 195 2.65 13.43 26.24
N SER A 196 3.33 13.60 25.10
CA SER A 196 3.05 12.95 23.81
C SER A 196 1.70 13.29 23.14
N LYS A 197 1.00 14.31 23.60
CA LYS A 197 -0.28 14.75 23.02
C LYS A 197 -0.10 15.90 22.03
N PHE A 198 0.56 15.63 20.90
CA PHE A 198 0.75 16.60 19.84
C PHE A 198 -0.56 17.00 19.14
N THR A 199 -0.64 18.26 18.70
CA THR A 199 -1.71 18.72 17.81
C THR A 199 -1.55 18.12 16.41
N PHE A 200 -2.65 18.07 15.63
CA PHE A 200 -2.61 17.57 14.25
C PHE A 200 -1.61 18.34 13.37
N GLN A 201 -1.51 19.66 13.54
CA GLN A 201 -0.51 20.47 12.83
C GLN A 201 0.91 20.09 13.19
N GLN A 202 1.22 19.95 14.48
CA GLN A 202 2.56 19.55 14.95
C GLN A 202 2.96 18.19 14.39
N GLN A 203 2.06 17.20 14.44
CA GLN A 203 2.30 15.87 13.86
C GLN A 203 2.54 15.92 12.33
N ARG A 204 1.78 16.76 11.62
CA ARG A 204 1.94 16.92 10.18
C ARG A 204 3.30 17.52 9.83
N ILE A 205 3.75 18.54 10.57
CA ILE A 205 5.05 19.19 10.34
C ILE A 205 6.20 18.22 10.64
N GLN A 206 6.13 17.47 11.76
CA GLN A 206 7.13 16.43 12.08
C GLN A 206 7.22 15.37 10.98
N LYS A 207 6.06 14.84 10.52
CA LYS A 207 6.03 13.85 9.44
C LYS A 207 6.65 14.39 8.16
N LEU A 208 6.40 15.65 7.83
CA LEU A 208 6.93 16.27 6.62
C LEU A 208 8.45 16.46 6.70
N GLU A 209 8.98 16.90 7.85
CA GLU A 209 10.43 17.06 8.04
C GLU A 209 11.14 15.71 8.11
N ASN A 210 10.58 14.71 8.79
CA ASN A 210 11.09 13.36 8.77
C ASN A 210 11.12 12.79 7.34
N TYR A 211 10.07 13.03 6.56
CA TYR A 211 10.06 12.62 5.15
C TYR A 211 11.18 13.31 4.36
N ARG A 212 11.39 14.62 4.53
CA ARG A 212 12.48 15.36 3.87
C ARG A 212 13.87 14.87 4.31
N TYR A 213 14.00 14.56 5.58
CA TYR A 213 15.25 14.04 6.15
C TYR A 213 15.59 12.65 5.60
N THR A 214 14.60 11.75 5.55
CA THR A 214 14.80 10.38 5.06
C THR A 214 14.71 10.27 3.53
N PHE A 215 14.36 11.36 2.81
CA PHE A 215 14.19 11.32 1.37
C PHE A 215 15.52 11.10 0.66
N ASP A 216 15.57 10.00 -0.08
CA ASP A 216 16.63 9.65 -1.02
C ASP A 216 15.99 9.44 -2.40
N LEU A 217 16.46 10.20 -3.38
CA LEU A 217 15.94 10.14 -4.75
C LEU A 217 16.13 8.75 -5.36
N SER A 218 17.28 8.10 -5.11
CA SER A 218 17.56 6.77 -5.63
C SER A 218 16.57 5.75 -5.07
N GLN A 219 16.40 5.75 -3.74
CA GLN A 219 15.41 4.88 -3.09
C GLN A 219 13.97 5.21 -3.51
N PHE A 220 13.64 6.49 -3.69
CA PHE A 220 12.33 6.91 -4.19
C PHE A 220 12.08 6.39 -5.61
N LEU A 221 13.06 6.51 -6.51
CA LEU A 221 12.96 6.00 -7.88
C LEU A 221 12.88 4.46 -7.90
N TYR A 222 13.67 3.77 -7.10
CA TYR A 222 13.57 2.31 -6.98
C TYR A 222 12.21 1.86 -6.44
N LYS A 223 11.68 2.56 -5.45
CA LYS A 223 10.39 2.21 -4.85
C LYS A 223 9.20 2.53 -5.74
N ASN A 224 9.26 3.66 -6.47
CA ASN A 224 8.14 4.19 -7.25
C ASN A 224 8.41 4.18 -8.77
N GLY A 225 9.57 3.70 -9.22
CA GLY A 225 10.00 3.79 -10.62
C GLY A 225 9.00 3.20 -11.61
N LEU A 226 8.42 2.06 -11.26
CA LEU A 226 7.38 1.43 -12.07
C LEU A 226 6.15 2.34 -12.25
N TYR A 227 5.64 2.95 -11.16
CA TYR A 227 4.52 3.88 -11.24
C TYR A 227 4.85 5.10 -12.10
N ILE A 228 6.08 5.62 -11.96
CA ILE A 228 6.56 6.78 -12.74
C ILE A 228 6.57 6.44 -14.23
N VAL A 229 7.13 5.29 -14.61
CA VAL A 229 7.17 4.84 -16.00
C VAL A 229 5.77 4.67 -16.57
N ILE A 230 4.86 4.02 -15.86
CA ILE A 230 3.48 3.82 -16.33
C ILE A 230 2.73 5.16 -16.46
N ILE A 231 2.91 6.07 -15.50
CA ILE A 231 2.31 7.42 -15.56
C ILE A 231 2.86 8.18 -16.77
N LEU A 232 4.16 8.09 -17.06
CA LEU A 232 4.76 8.72 -18.24
C LEU A 232 4.20 8.14 -19.54
N ILE A 233 4.04 6.81 -19.61
CA ILE A 233 3.39 6.15 -20.76
C ILE A 233 1.95 6.65 -20.91
N PHE A 234 1.19 6.73 -19.82
CA PHE A 234 -0.18 7.22 -19.86
C PHE A 234 -0.28 8.68 -20.29
N ILE A 235 0.63 9.54 -19.82
CA ILE A 235 0.74 10.93 -20.26
C ILE A 235 1.06 11.00 -21.77
N ALA A 236 1.99 10.17 -22.24
CA ALA A 236 2.31 10.10 -23.67
C ALA A 236 1.08 9.69 -24.50
N LEU A 237 0.30 8.70 -24.03
CA LEU A 237 -0.95 8.30 -24.68
C LEU A 237 -2.00 9.43 -24.67
N CYS A 238 -2.08 10.22 -23.60
CA CYS A 238 -2.96 11.38 -23.53
C CYS A 238 -2.58 12.47 -24.56
N ILE A 239 -1.30 12.58 -24.90
CA ILE A 239 -0.81 13.52 -25.93
C ILE A 239 -1.00 12.97 -27.34
N ILE A 240 -0.73 11.68 -27.54
CA ILE A 240 -0.79 11.02 -28.86
C ILE A 240 -2.23 10.84 -29.33
N THR A 241 -3.15 10.48 -28.43
CA THR A 241 -4.55 10.18 -28.78
C THR A 241 -5.26 11.31 -29.50
N PRO A 242 -5.20 12.58 -29.06
CA PRO A 242 -5.79 13.71 -29.80
C PRO A 242 -5.18 13.92 -31.19
N ILE A 243 -3.88 13.68 -31.34
CA ILE A 243 -3.14 13.87 -32.59
C ILE A 243 -3.57 12.81 -33.64
N VAL A 244 -3.72 11.55 -33.19
CA VAL A 244 -4.00 10.41 -34.08
C VAL A 244 -5.49 10.23 -34.36
N LYS A 245 -6.34 10.45 -33.35
CA LYS A 245 -7.78 10.13 -33.41
C LYS A 245 -8.70 11.34 -33.26
N ASN A 246 -8.19 12.56 -33.13
CA ASN A 246 -8.98 13.77 -32.88
C ASN A 246 -9.93 13.66 -31.66
N THR A 247 -9.60 12.82 -30.69
CA THR A 247 -10.39 12.57 -29.47
C THR A 247 -9.53 12.74 -28.24
N GLN A 248 -10.07 13.40 -27.21
CA GLN A 248 -9.34 13.55 -25.93
C GLN A 248 -9.54 12.29 -25.07
N LEU A 249 -8.44 11.74 -24.54
CA LEU A 249 -8.48 10.58 -23.65
C LEU A 249 -9.05 10.95 -22.27
N LEU A 250 -8.68 12.10 -21.72
CA LEU A 250 -9.11 12.57 -20.41
C LEU A 250 -10.41 13.37 -20.52
N THR A 251 -11.53 12.68 -20.81
CA THR A 251 -12.87 13.23 -20.71
C THR A 251 -13.62 12.55 -19.55
N VAL A 252 -14.63 13.22 -18.99
CA VAL A 252 -15.46 12.62 -17.93
C VAL A 252 -16.07 11.29 -18.39
N THR A 253 -16.51 11.21 -19.64
CA THR A 253 -17.07 10.00 -20.23
C THR A 253 -16.03 8.87 -20.25
N ASN A 254 -14.82 9.13 -20.72
CA ASN A 254 -13.76 8.13 -20.79
C ASN A 254 -13.30 7.68 -19.39
N ILE A 255 -13.23 8.60 -18.42
CA ILE A 255 -12.94 8.24 -17.02
C ILE A 255 -14.02 7.32 -16.47
N LEU A 256 -15.29 7.61 -16.71
CA LEU A 256 -16.40 6.74 -16.29
C LEU A 256 -16.36 5.38 -16.99
N ASN A 257 -16.02 5.34 -18.27
CA ASN A 257 -15.84 4.09 -19.02
C ASN A 257 -14.68 3.25 -18.48
N ILE A 258 -13.56 3.88 -18.13
CA ILE A 258 -12.44 3.20 -17.47
C ILE A 258 -12.88 2.60 -16.13
N LEU A 259 -13.58 3.37 -15.31
CA LEU A 259 -14.09 2.89 -14.03
C LEU A 259 -15.12 1.76 -14.19
N GLN A 260 -15.97 1.85 -15.21
CA GLN A 260 -16.93 0.81 -15.56
C GLN A 260 -16.23 -0.50 -15.95
N GLN A 261 -15.17 -0.43 -16.78
CA GLN A 261 -14.39 -1.61 -17.18
C GLN A 261 -13.53 -2.15 -16.04
N ALA A 262 -13.00 -1.27 -15.18
CA ALA A 262 -12.24 -1.67 -14.02
C ALA A 262 -13.07 -2.39 -12.95
N SER A 263 -14.39 -2.17 -12.92
CA SER A 263 -15.26 -2.70 -11.86
C SER A 263 -15.26 -4.23 -11.77
N PRO A 264 -15.53 -5.02 -12.82
CA PRO A 264 -15.42 -6.47 -12.76
C PRO A 264 -13.97 -6.94 -12.54
N ARG A 265 -13.00 -6.29 -13.18
CA ARG A 265 -11.57 -6.60 -13.04
C ARG A 265 -11.07 -6.40 -11.60
N MET A 266 -11.69 -5.48 -10.85
CA MET A 266 -11.37 -5.27 -9.43
C MET A 266 -11.64 -6.51 -8.59
N PHE A 267 -12.76 -7.20 -8.82
CA PHE A 267 -13.09 -8.44 -8.13
C PHE A 267 -12.04 -9.52 -8.40
N LEU A 268 -11.62 -9.66 -9.66
CA LEU A 268 -10.60 -10.65 -10.04
C LEU A 268 -9.27 -10.34 -9.40
N ALA A 269 -8.80 -9.11 -9.50
CA ALA A 269 -7.53 -8.69 -8.92
C ALA A 269 -7.51 -8.82 -7.38
N LEU A 270 -8.61 -8.51 -6.70
CA LEU A 270 -8.71 -8.71 -5.24
C LEU A 270 -8.62 -10.19 -4.85
N GLY A 271 -9.20 -11.08 -5.65
CA GLY A 271 -9.07 -12.53 -5.46
C GLY A 271 -7.64 -13.00 -5.65
N VAL A 272 -7.04 -12.66 -6.79
CA VAL A 272 -5.65 -13.01 -7.13
C VAL A 272 -4.66 -12.43 -6.12
N ALA A 273 -4.86 -11.19 -5.67
CA ALA A 273 -3.98 -10.55 -4.70
C ALA A 273 -3.89 -11.33 -3.37
N GLY A 274 -5.00 -11.92 -2.92
CA GLY A 274 -5.02 -12.80 -1.73
C GLY A 274 -4.18 -14.04 -1.92
N LEU A 275 -4.13 -14.58 -3.13
CA LEU A 275 -3.32 -15.76 -3.44
C LEU A 275 -1.83 -15.40 -3.61
N ILE A 276 -1.52 -14.27 -4.27
CA ILE A 276 -0.14 -13.78 -4.37
C ILE A 276 0.46 -13.52 -2.99
N LEU A 277 -0.32 -13.00 -2.03
CA LEU A 277 0.14 -12.87 -0.64
C LEU A 277 0.58 -14.20 -0.01
N LEU A 278 0.04 -15.34 -0.45
CA LEU A 278 0.43 -16.68 -0.04
C LEU A 278 1.54 -17.29 -0.93
N THR A 279 2.28 -16.48 -1.67
CA THR A 279 3.26 -16.92 -2.69
C THR A 279 2.64 -17.75 -3.81
N GLY A 280 1.32 -17.61 -4.00
CA GLY A 280 0.56 -18.32 -5.02
C GLY A 280 0.25 -17.44 -6.24
N THR A 281 0.09 -18.05 -7.40
CA THR A 281 -0.48 -17.42 -8.59
C THR A 281 -1.66 -18.25 -9.04
N ASP A 282 -2.70 -17.62 -9.56
CA ASP A 282 -3.86 -18.33 -10.11
C ASP A 282 -4.00 -18.02 -11.60
N LEU A 283 -3.59 -18.98 -12.42
CA LEU A 283 -3.71 -18.91 -13.88
C LEU A 283 -5.13 -19.31 -14.36
N SER A 284 -5.98 -19.84 -13.47
CA SER A 284 -7.32 -20.25 -13.86
C SER A 284 -8.33 -19.11 -13.90
N VAL A 285 -7.97 -17.91 -13.41
CA VAL A 285 -8.87 -16.75 -13.29
C VAL A 285 -9.60 -16.44 -14.61
N GLY A 286 -8.87 -16.34 -15.72
CA GLY A 286 -9.48 -16.06 -17.01
C GLY A 286 -10.51 -17.13 -17.43
N ARG A 287 -10.25 -18.40 -17.14
CA ARG A 287 -11.18 -19.48 -17.43
C ARG A 287 -12.33 -19.56 -16.42
N MET A 288 -12.11 -19.13 -15.17
CA MET A 288 -13.19 -18.89 -14.20
C MET A 288 -14.15 -17.82 -14.70
N VAL A 289 -13.64 -16.75 -15.31
CA VAL A 289 -14.49 -15.74 -15.96
C VAL A 289 -15.28 -16.33 -17.11
N GLY A 290 -14.65 -17.12 -17.98
CA GLY A 290 -15.33 -17.84 -19.07
C GLY A 290 -16.46 -18.76 -18.56
N LEU A 291 -16.18 -19.56 -17.52
CA LEU A 291 -17.17 -20.42 -16.85
C LEU A 291 -18.35 -19.60 -16.30
N GLY A 292 -18.04 -18.52 -15.56
CA GLY A 292 -19.08 -17.66 -14.99
C GLY A 292 -19.89 -16.93 -16.07
N MET A 293 -19.25 -16.42 -17.13
CA MET A 293 -19.92 -15.78 -18.26
C MET A 293 -20.88 -16.74 -18.97
N VAL A 294 -20.46 -17.97 -19.23
CA VAL A 294 -21.32 -19.00 -19.84
C VAL A 294 -22.51 -19.31 -18.92
N THR A 295 -22.24 -19.57 -17.62
CA THR A 295 -23.28 -19.86 -16.63
C THR A 295 -24.29 -18.72 -16.52
N ALA A 296 -23.79 -17.49 -16.38
CA ALA A 296 -24.62 -16.30 -16.25
C ALA A 296 -25.49 -16.08 -17.51
N THR A 297 -24.87 -16.18 -18.70
CA THR A 297 -25.58 -15.96 -19.96
C THR A 297 -26.70 -17.00 -20.17
N ILE A 298 -26.46 -18.28 -19.87
CA ILE A 298 -27.45 -19.34 -19.98
C ILE A 298 -28.66 -19.06 -19.11
N ILE A 299 -28.46 -18.70 -17.85
CA ILE A 299 -29.54 -18.49 -16.87
C ILE A 299 -30.29 -17.17 -17.15
N MET A 300 -29.56 -16.11 -17.51
CA MET A 300 -30.12 -14.78 -17.75
C MET A 300 -30.56 -14.55 -19.19
N HIS A 301 -30.50 -15.57 -20.05
CA HIS A 301 -30.84 -15.45 -21.46
C HIS A 301 -32.23 -14.86 -21.67
N ASN A 302 -32.38 -14.10 -22.76
CA ASN A 302 -33.68 -13.55 -23.18
C ASN A 302 -34.45 -14.60 -23.99
N GLY A 303 -35.42 -15.25 -23.34
CA GLY A 303 -36.17 -16.36 -23.93
C GLY A 303 -35.45 -17.72 -23.83
N ILE A 304 -35.74 -18.62 -24.76
CA ILE A 304 -35.14 -19.96 -24.82
C ILE A 304 -33.70 -19.85 -25.29
N ASN A 305 -32.78 -20.54 -24.64
CA ASN A 305 -31.36 -20.52 -25.00
C ASN A 305 -31.14 -20.99 -26.45
N THR A 306 -30.27 -20.29 -27.17
CA THR A 306 -29.90 -20.61 -28.55
C THR A 306 -28.89 -21.75 -28.66
N GLY A 307 -28.21 -22.08 -27.57
CA GLY A 307 -27.20 -23.15 -27.47
C GLY A 307 -27.61 -24.25 -26.48
N ALA A 308 -27.04 -25.43 -26.66
CA ALA A 308 -27.24 -26.56 -25.76
C ALA A 308 -25.99 -26.77 -24.88
N VAL A 309 -26.19 -27.22 -23.64
CA VAL A 309 -25.16 -27.66 -22.70
C VAL A 309 -25.32 -29.15 -22.47
N PHE A 310 -24.30 -29.94 -22.78
CA PHE A 310 -24.36 -31.40 -22.82
C PHE A 310 -25.51 -31.96 -23.67
N GLY A 311 -25.88 -31.25 -24.74
CA GLY A 311 -26.97 -31.62 -25.63
C GLY A 311 -28.36 -31.20 -25.14
N HIS A 312 -28.51 -30.59 -23.97
CA HIS A 312 -29.77 -30.10 -23.43
C HIS A 312 -29.87 -28.58 -23.56
N VAL A 313 -31.00 -28.10 -24.06
CA VAL A 313 -31.33 -26.66 -24.09
C VAL A 313 -32.04 -26.31 -22.79
N PHE A 314 -31.41 -25.43 -22.02
CA PHE A 314 -32.00 -24.92 -20.78
C PHE A 314 -32.94 -23.77 -21.06
N ASP A 315 -34.11 -23.79 -20.45
CA ASP A 315 -35.11 -22.74 -20.55
C ASP A 315 -35.45 -22.17 -19.18
N PHE A 316 -35.07 -20.91 -18.98
CA PHE A 316 -35.38 -20.14 -17.77
C PHE A 316 -36.39 -19.01 -18.06
N SER A 317 -37.05 -19.02 -19.21
CA SER A 317 -37.96 -17.94 -19.64
C SER A 317 -39.12 -17.69 -18.66
N ALA A 318 -39.58 -18.74 -17.96
CA ALA A 318 -40.64 -18.65 -16.95
C ALA A 318 -40.21 -17.90 -15.65
N MET A 319 -38.90 -17.69 -15.42
CA MET A 319 -38.45 -17.01 -14.22
C MET A 319 -38.44 -15.49 -14.40
N PRO A 320 -38.84 -14.70 -13.36
CA PRO A 320 -38.70 -13.26 -13.38
C PRO A 320 -37.24 -12.83 -13.57
N ALA A 321 -36.97 -11.70 -14.22
CA ALA A 321 -35.62 -11.20 -14.51
C ALA A 321 -34.75 -11.08 -13.25
N THR A 322 -35.29 -10.58 -12.14
CA THR A 322 -34.58 -10.48 -10.85
C THR A 322 -34.22 -11.84 -10.28
N ALA A 323 -35.09 -12.84 -10.37
CA ALA A 323 -34.85 -14.20 -9.92
C ALA A 323 -33.77 -14.88 -10.78
N LYS A 324 -33.78 -14.72 -12.10
CA LYS A 324 -32.74 -15.18 -13.03
C LYS A 324 -31.38 -14.60 -12.63
N ALA A 325 -31.31 -13.30 -12.38
CA ALA A 325 -30.05 -12.61 -12.03
C ALA A 325 -29.44 -13.11 -10.71
N LEU A 326 -30.26 -13.27 -9.67
CA LEU A 326 -29.81 -13.78 -8.38
C LEU A 326 -29.40 -15.26 -8.43
N PHE A 327 -30.17 -16.06 -9.17
CA PHE A 327 -29.86 -17.47 -9.40
C PHE A 327 -28.57 -17.62 -10.22
N ALA A 328 -28.38 -16.81 -11.25
CA ALA A 328 -27.15 -16.78 -12.02
C ALA A 328 -25.94 -16.39 -11.16
N LEU A 329 -26.09 -15.36 -10.32
CA LEU A 329 -25.03 -14.95 -9.39
C LEU A 329 -24.65 -16.11 -8.45
N LEU A 330 -25.65 -16.76 -7.85
CA LEU A 330 -25.42 -17.89 -6.94
C LEU A 330 -24.67 -19.03 -7.64
N MET A 331 -25.10 -19.40 -8.86
CA MET A 331 -24.46 -20.47 -9.63
C MET A 331 -23.05 -20.11 -10.08
N CYS A 332 -22.80 -18.87 -10.50
CA CYS A 332 -21.47 -18.38 -10.82
C CYS A 332 -20.54 -18.50 -9.61
N VAL A 333 -20.97 -18.02 -8.44
CA VAL A 333 -20.18 -18.08 -7.21
C VAL A 333 -19.94 -19.55 -6.79
N ILE A 334 -20.92 -20.43 -6.87
CA ILE A 334 -20.74 -21.84 -6.52
C ILE A 334 -19.70 -22.49 -7.44
N PHE A 335 -19.86 -22.38 -8.76
CA PHE A 335 -18.97 -23.06 -9.68
C PHE A 335 -17.53 -22.54 -9.59
N THR A 336 -17.33 -21.22 -9.60
CA THR A 336 -16.00 -20.64 -9.50
C THR A 336 -15.35 -20.96 -8.15
N THR A 337 -16.12 -20.98 -7.04
CA THR A 337 -15.61 -21.32 -5.72
C THR A 337 -15.21 -22.80 -5.65
N VAL A 338 -16.01 -23.70 -6.21
CA VAL A 338 -15.71 -25.16 -6.24
C VAL A 338 -14.39 -25.39 -6.99
N PHE A 339 -14.24 -24.83 -8.20
CA PHE A 339 -13.00 -25.00 -8.95
C PHE A 339 -11.80 -24.32 -8.28
N ALA A 340 -11.97 -23.14 -7.69
CA ALA A 340 -10.91 -22.49 -6.92
C ALA A 340 -10.49 -23.34 -5.73
N MET A 341 -11.45 -23.91 -4.98
CA MET A 341 -11.15 -24.79 -3.83
C MET A 341 -10.46 -26.09 -4.26
N ILE A 342 -10.78 -26.64 -5.43
CA ILE A 342 -10.06 -27.80 -5.99
C ILE A 342 -8.58 -27.45 -6.18
N ALA A 343 -8.26 -26.35 -6.86
CA ALA A 343 -6.88 -25.91 -7.03
C ALA A 343 -6.20 -25.65 -5.68
N GLY A 344 -6.89 -24.97 -4.76
CA GLY A 344 -6.42 -24.71 -3.40
C GLY A 344 -6.16 -25.95 -2.57
N PHE A 345 -6.98 -26.98 -2.72
CA PHE A 345 -6.81 -28.26 -2.03
C PHE A 345 -5.50 -28.96 -2.42
N PHE A 346 -5.19 -29.02 -3.71
CA PHE A 346 -3.94 -29.61 -4.18
C PHE A 346 -2.72 -28.83 -3.70
N MET A 347 -2.79 -27.49 -3.71
CA MET A 347 -1.74 -26.64 -3.14
C MET A 347 -1.60 -26.84 -1.64
N ALA A 348 -2.70 -26.80 -0.89
CA ALA A 348 -2.66 -26.81 0.58
C ALA A 348 -2.34 -28.20 1.17
N ARG A 349 -2.85 -29.28 0.54
CA ARG A 349 -2.70 -30.66 1.07
C ARG A 349 -1.42 -31.33 0.59
N PHE A 350 -1.09 -31.17 -0.70
CA PHE A 350 0.05 -31.86 -1.31
C PHE A 350 1.28 -30.97 -1.46
N LYS A 351 1.20 -29.70 -0.98
CA LYS A 351 2.26 -28.70 -1.16
C LYS A 351 2.69 -28.55 -2.64
N MET A 352 1.74 -28.78 -3.54
CA MET A 352 1.96 -28.62 -4.97
C MET A 352 2.23 -27.16 -5.29
N HIS A 353 3.15 -26.90 -6.23
CA HIS A 353 3.42 -25.53 -6.65
C HIS A 353 2.12 -24.89 -7.21
N PRO A 354 1.75 -23.68 -6.78
CA PRO A 354 0.48 -23.04 -7.16
C PRO A 354 0.28 -22.95 -8.67
N PHE A 355 1.35 -22.64 -9.42
CA PHE A 355 1.35 -22.60 -10.86
C PHE A 355 0.82 -23.90 -11.50
N ILE A 356 1.26 -25.07 -10.99
CA ILE A 356 0.87 -26.36 -11.55
C ILE A 356 -0.60 -26.66 -11.26
N SER A 357 -1.06 -26.46 -10.02
CA SER A 357 -2.45 -26.73 -9.65
C SER A 357 -3.43 -25.82 -10.37
N THR A 358 -3.13 -24.52 -10.50
CA THR A 358 -4.00 -23.56 -11.15
C THR A 358 -3.96 -23.68 -12.68
N MET A 359 -2.81 -24.02 -13.27
CA MET A 359 -2.70 -24.32 -14.71
C MET A 359 -3.51 -25.58 -15.08
N ALA A 360 -3.41 -26.63 -14.28
CA ALA A 360 -4.22 -27.83 -14.49
C ALA A 360 -5.72 -27.51 -14.38
N ASN A 361 -6.10 -26.72 -13.38
CA ASN A 361 -7.47 -26.26 -13.19
C ASN A 361 -7.98 -25.40 -14.38
N MET A 362 -7.13 -24.53 -14.91
CA MET A 362 -7.38 -23.75 -16.12
C MET A 362 -7.75 -24.63 -17.32
N LEU A 363 -6.97 -25.69 -17.55
CA LEU A 363 -7.19 -26.63 -18.65
C LEU A 363 -8.47 -27.45 -18.44
N ILE A 364 -8.72 -27.90 -17.21
CA ILE A 364 -9.95 -28.65 -16.85
C ILE A 364 -11.20 -27.80 -17.09
N ILE A 365 -11.21 -26.55 -16.61
CA ILE A 365 -12.35 -25.65 -16.79
C ILE A 365 -12.58 -25.37 -18.29
N PHE A 366 -11.53 -25.01 -19.01
CA PHE A 366 -11.63 -24.73 -20.44
C PHE A 366 -12.15 -25.94 -21.24
N GLY A 367 -11.57 -27.12 -20.97
CA GLY A 367 -11.99 -28.37 -21.61
C GLY A 367 -13.45 -28.71 -21.29
N LEU A 368 -13.83 -28.62 -20.00
CA LEU A 368 -15.19 -28.92 -19.55
C LEU A 368 -16.23 -27.99 -20.19
N VAL A 369 -15.98 -26.66 -20.11
CA VAL A 369 -16.93 -25.66 -20.66
C VAL A 369 -17.01 -25.79 -22.18
N THR A 370 -15.87 -25.95 -22.88
CA THR A 370 -15.86 -26.10 -24.33
C THR A 370 -16.56 -27.39 -24.76
N TYR A 371 -16.32 -28.50 -24.08
CA TYR A 371 -17.01 -29.79 -24.37
C TYR A 371 -18.51 -29.68 -24.09
N ALA A 372 -18.90 -29.09 -22.96
CA ALA A 372 -20.32 -28.94 -22.59
C ALA A 372 -21.11 -28.06 -23.57
N THR A 373 -20.47 -26.98 -24.07
CA THR A 373 -21.11 -26.01 -24.97
C THR A 373 -20.81 -26.23 -26.46
N LYS A 374 -19.96 -27.22 -26.77
CA LYS A 374 -19.40 -27.43 -28.14
C LYS A 374 -18.70 -26.18 -28.69
N GLY A 375 -18.18 -25.32 -27.82
CA GLY A 375 -17.53 -24.05 -28.18
C GLY A 375 -18.48 -22.96 -28.66
N VAL A 376 -19.82 -23.18 -28.62
CA VAL A 376 -20.79 -22.19 -29.03
C VAL A 376 -20.91 -21.07 -28.01
N SER A 377 -21.02 -19.84 -28.51
CA SER A 377 -21.29 -18.66 -27.67
C SER A 377 -22.82 -18.52 -27.49
N PHE A 378 -23.21 -18.26 -26.24
CA PHE A 378 -24.62 -17.98 -25.92
C PHE A 378 -24.90 -16.49 -26.12
N GLY A 379 -26.03 -16.15 -26.68
CA GLY A 379 -26.40 -14.80 -27.11
C GLY A 379 -26.57 -13.76 -25.98
N ALA A 380 -27.51 -12.84 -26.20
CA ALA A 380 -27.74 -11.74 -25.27
C ALA A 380 -28.57 -12.16 -24.05
N ILE A 381 -28.33 -11.54 -22.92
CA ILE A 381 -29.14 -11.65 -21.70
C ILE A 381 -30.36 -10.71 -21.78
N ASP A 382 -31.34 -10.93 -20.91
CA ASP A 382 -32.48 -10.04 -20.75
C ASP A 382 -32.03 -8.64 -20.30
N SER A 383 -32.34 -7.63 -21.13
CA SER A 383 -31.94 -6.24 -20.89
C SER A 383 -32.53 -5.62 -19.60
N ALA A 384 -33.62 -6.19 -19.07
CA ALA A 384 -34.20 -5.78 -17.80
C ALA A 384 -33.23 -6.04 -16.63
N ILE A 385 -32.34 -7.04 -16.73
CA ILE A 385 -31.40 -7.42 -15.67
C ILE A 385 -30.30 -6.36 -15.48
N PRO A 386 -29.51 -6.00 -16.50
CA PRO A 386 -28.52 -4.94 -16.31
C PRO A 386 -29.16 -3.60 -15.90
N ASN A 387 -30.32 -3.26 -16.41
CA ASN A 387 -31.05 -2.05 -16.04
C ASN A 387 -31.46 -2.05 -14.55
N THR A 388 -31.66 -3.22 -13.94
CA THR A 388 -32.04 -3.35 -12.52
C THR A 388 -30.81 -3.35 -11.61
N PHE A 389 -29.75 -4.11 -11.94
CA PHE A 389 -28.62 -4.35 -11.05
C PHE A 389 -27.43 -3.40 -11.26
N ILE A 390 -27.26 -2.88 -12.48
CA ILE A 390 -26.21 -1.93 -12.83
C ILE A 390 -26.77 -0.75 -13.65
N PRO A 391 -27.88 -0.09 -13.21
CA PRO A 391 -28.45 1.03 -13.93
C PRO A 391 -27.45 2.16 -14.13
N GLN A 392 -27.66 2.97 -15.16
CA GLN A 392 -26.95 4.24 -15.30
C GLN A 392 -27.78 5.37 -14.69
N ILE A 393 -27.17 6.14 -13.78
CA ILE A 393 -27.80 7.34 -13.21
C ILE A 393 -27.18 8.56 -13.91
N GLY A 394 -27.89 9.07 -14.92
CA GLY A 394 -27.34 10.07 -15.83
C GLY A 394 -26.15 9.51 -16.61
N LYS A 395 -24.95 10.03 -16.37
CA LYS A 395 -23.69 9.51 -16.97
C LYS A 395 -22.96 8.53 -16.05
N PHE A 396 -23.41 8.35 -14.79
CA PHE A 396 -22.69 7.55 -13.80
C PHE A 396 -23.12 6.08 -13.86
N PRO A 397 -22.22 5.14 -14.20
CA PRO A 397 -22.51 3.70 -14.20
C PRO A 397 -22.43 3.14 -12.77
N THR A 398 -23.56 2.63 -12.26
CA THR A 398 -23.65 2.13 -10.87
C THR A 398 -22.85 0.86 -10.61
N ILE A 399 -22.36 0.18 -11.63
CA ILE A 399 -21.44 -0.96 -11.50
C ILE A 399 -20.20 -0.60 -10.67
N ILE A 400 -19.79 0.68 -10.65
CA ILE A 400 -18.67 1.18 -9.84
C ILE A 400 -18.93 0.95 -8.35
N LEU A 401 -20.18 1.06 -7.90
CA LEU A 401 -20.56 0.87 -6.50
C LEU A 401 -20.31 -0.57 -6.03
N TRP A 402 -20.50 -1.55 -6.93
CA TRP A 402 -20.16 -2.95 -6.64
C TRP A 402 -18.66 -3.13 -6.41
N ALA A 403 -17.83 -2.50 -7.24
CA ALA A 403 -16.38 -2.54 -7.05
C ALA A 403 -15.95 -1.88 -5.72
N VAL A 404 -16.53 -0.73 -5.38
CA VAL A 404 -16.28 -0.04 -4.09
C VAL A 404 -16.69 -0.93 -2.92
N ALA A 405 -17.86 -1.59 -3.01
CA ALA A 405 -18.31 -2.53 -1.97
C ALA A 405 -17.35 -3.72 -1.82
N ALA A 406 -16.89 -4.31 -2.94
CA ALA A 406 -15.91 -5.40 -2.91
C ALA A 406 -14.60 -4.96 -2.25
N VAL A 407 -14.07 -3.80 -2.63
CA VAL A 407 -12.86 -3.22 -2.03
C VAL A 407 -13.04 -3.02 -0.52
N ALA A 408 -14.18 -2.48 -0.08
CA ALA A 408 -14.46 -2.24 1.32
C ALA A 408 -14.55 -3.56 2.12
N ILE A 409 -15.25 -4.58 1.58
CA ILE A 409 -15.39 -5.89 2.21
C ILE A 409 -14.03 -6.59 2.32
N VAL A 410 -13.26 -6.65 1.23
CA VAL A 410 -11.94 -7.30 1.24
C VAL A 410 -10.96 -6.53 2.13
N TRP A 411 -11.01 -5.18 2.11
CA TRP A 411 -10.23 -4.36 3.04
C TRP A 411 -10.56 -4.68 4.51
N PHE A 412 -11.84 -4.84 4.85
CA PHE A 412 -12.25 -5.23 6.19
C PHE A 412 -11.73 -6.63 6.55
N ILE A 413 -11.89 -7.60 5.64
CA ILE A 413 -11.41 -8.98 5.83
C ILE A 413 -9.90 -8.99 6.09
N TRP A 414 -9.10 -8.31 5.27
CA TRP A 414 -7.63 -8.35 5.39
C TRP A 414 -7.10 -7.60 6.63
N ASN A 415 -7.69 -6.43 6.96
CA ASN A 415 -7.12 -5.55 7.98
C ASN A 415 -7.77 -5.70 9.36
N LYS A 416 -9.01 -6.21 9.43
CA LYS A 416 -9.78 -6.23 10.67
C LYS A 416 -10.10 -7.62 11.20
N THR A 417 -9.87 -8.68 10.42
CA THR A 417 -10.16 -10.05 10.86
C THR A 417 -8.89 -10.84 11.20
N THR A 418 -9.05 -11.91 11.99
CA THR A 418 -7.97 -12.87 12.27
C THR A 418 -7.54 -13.61 11.02
N PHE A 419 -8.46 -13.88 10.09
CA PHE A 419 -8.15 -14.50 8.81
C PHE A 419 -7.15 -13.66 8.00
N GLY A 420 -7.37 -12.34 7.88
CA GLY A 420 -6.47 -11.45 7.17
C GLY A 420 -5.08 -11.38 7.81
N LYS A 421 -5.00 -11.30 9.15
CA LYS A 421 -3.72 -11.34 9.87
C LYS A 421 -2.97 -12.65 9.61
N ASN A 422 -3.68 -13.77 9.63
CA ASN A 422 -3.12 -15.10 9.37
C ASN A 422 -2.68 -15.23 7.89
N LEU A 423 -3.38 -14.60 6.95
CA LEU A 423 -3.02 -14.54 5.53
C LEU A 423 -1.63 -13.92 5.35
N TYR A 424 -1.38 -12.77 5.98
CA TYR A 424 -0.06 -12.11 5.96
C TYR A 424 1.02 -12.94 6.67
N ALA A 425 0.69 -13.57 7.80
CA ALA A 425 1.64 -14.39 8.55
C ALA A 425 2.07 -15.62 7.77
N VAL A 426 1.12 -16.37 7.20
CA VAL A 426 1.40 -17.56 6.36
C VAL A 426 2.14 -17.15 5.09
N GLY A 427 1.77 -16.02 4.47
CA GLY A 427 2.46 -15.53 3.28
C GLY A 427 3.90 -15.09 3.55
N GLY A 428 4.19 -14.55 4.74
CA GLY A 428 5.55 -14.14 5.12
C GLY A 428 6.46 -15.33 5.44
N ASN A 429 5.98 -16.27 6.21
CA ASN A 429 6.69 -17.53 6.51
C ASN A 429 5.70 -18.61 6.97
N PRO A 430 5.36 -19.58 6.11
CA PRO A 430 4.41 -20.63 6.44
C PRO A 430 4.86 -21.52 7.60
N GLU A 431 6.16 -21.78 7.75
CA GLU A 431 6.70 -22.63 8.80
C GLU A 431 6.61 -21.93 10.17
N ALA A 432 7.03 -20.68 10.25
CA ALA A 432 6.89 -19.88 11.46
C ALA A 432 5.41 -19.70 11.87
N ALA A 433 4.53 -19.48 10.90
CA ALA A 433 3.08 -19.42 11.15
C ALA A 433 2.54 -20.73 11.71
N ALA A 434 2.96 -21.88 11.17
CA ALA A 434 2.56 -23.21 11.66
C ALA A 434 3.02 -23.46 13.10
N VAL A 435 4.27 -23.12 13.44
CA VAL A 435 4.80 -23.24 14.81
C VAL A 435 4.03 -22.32 15.78
N SER A 436 3.54 -21.18 15.30
CA SER A 436 2.70 -20.25 16.08
C SER A 436 1.23 -20.71 16.20
N GLY A 437 0.89 -21.94 15.76
CA GLY A 437 -0.45 -22.50 15.87
C GLY A 437 -1.43 -22.10 14.75
N ILE A 438 -0.95 -21.41 13.71
CA ILE A 438 -1.78 -21.02 12.57
C ILE A 438 -1.87 -22.19 11.59
N SER A 439 -3.10 -22.64 11.29
CA SER A 439 -3.31 -23.69 10.29
C SER A 439 -3.12 -23.17 8.87
N VAL A 440 -1.94 -23.43 8.29
CA VAL A 440 -1.61 -23.06 6.89
C VAL A 440 -2.66 -23.61 5.92
N PHE A 441 -3.11 -24.88 6.12
CA PHE A 441 -4.15 -25.49 5.30
C PHE A 441 -5.45 -24.67 5.28
N LYS A 442 -5.96 -24.30 6.47
CA LYS A 442 -7.24 -23.54 6.56
C LYS A 442 -7.10 -22.14 5.95
N VAL A 443 -5.95 -21.50 6.15
CA VAL A 443 -5.71 -20.15 5.59
C VAL A 443 -5.64 -20.21 4.08
N THR A 444 -4.91 -21.16 3.51
CA THR A 444 -4.81 -21.36 2.06
C THR A 444 -6.18 -21.68 1.44
N MET A 445 -6.92 -22.64 2.02
CA MET A 445 -8.27 -22.97 1.55
C MET A 445 -9.23 -21.78 1.64
N GLY A 446 -9.16 -21.00 2.72
CA GLY A 446 -9.96 -19.80 2.88
C GLY A 446 -9.63 -18.71 1.84
N ALA A 447 -8.36 -18.58 1.46
CA ALA A 447 -7.93 -17.64 0.41
C ALA A 447 -8.47 -18.05 -0.97
N PHE A 448 -8.38 -19.33 -1.33
CA PHE A 448 -8.96 -19.84 -2.59
C PHE A 448 -10.49 -19.75 -2.58
N MET A 449 -11.15 -20.02 -1.45
CA MET A 449 -12.59 -19.83 -1.32
C MET A 449 -13.00 -18.36 -1.56
N LEU A 450 -12.31 -17.41 -0.91
CA LEU A 450 -12.55 -15.98 -1.10
C LEU A 450 -12.30 -15.55 -2.56
N ALA A 451 -11.22 -16.04 -3.16
CA ALA A 451 -10.90 -15.78 -4.56
C ALA A 451 -12.01 -16.31 -5.50
N GLY A 452 -12.46 -17.56 -5.30
CA GLY A 452 -13.54 -18.14 -6.09
C GLY A 452 -14.84 -17.35 -5.98
N ILE A 453 -15.24 -16.90 -4.78
CA ILE A 453 -16.40 -16.04 -4.57
C ILE A 453 -16.25 -14.74 -5.38
N LEU A 454 -15.10 -14.10 -5.30
CA LEU A 454 -14.83 -12.85 -6.03
C LEU A 454 -14.83 -13.06 -7.54
N TYR A 455 -14.29 -14.17 -8.04
CA TYR A 455 -14.33 -14.50 -9.48
C TYR A 455 -15.76 -14.71 -9.98
N GLY A 456 -16.60 -15.36 -9.19
CA GLY A 456 -18.03 -15.55 -9.50
C GLY A 456 -18.79 -14.23 -9.60
N PHE A 457 -18.58 -13.33 -8.62
CA PHE A 457 -19.16 -11.98 -8.69
C PHE A 457 -18.62 -11.17 -9.87
N GLY A 458 -17.31 -11.20 -10.10
CA GLY A 458 -16.68 -10.48 -11.20
C GLY A 458 -17.20 -10.93 -12.56
N SER A 459 -17.35 -12.25 -12.78
CA SER A 459 -17.87 -12.80 -14.04
C SER A 459 -19.35 -12.49 -14.26
N TRP A 460 -20.16 -12.54 -13.19
CA TRP A 460 -21.56 -12.13 -13.25
C TRP A 460 -21.73 -10.65 -13.58
N LEU A 461 -20.92 -9.75 -12.94
CA LEU A 461 -20.92 -8.32 -13.25
C LEU A 461 -20.48 -8.06 -14.69
N GLU A 462 -19.48 -8.79 -15.17
CA GLU A 462 -18.99 -8.66 -16.55
C GLU A 462 -20.05 -9.09 -17.54
N CYS A 463 -20.80 -10.19 -17.27
CA CYS A 463 -21.93 -10.62 -18.09
C CYS A 463 -23.01 -9.53 -18.19
N ASN A 464 -23.34 -8.88 -17.07
CA ASN A 464 -24.27 -7.76 -17.05
C ASN A 464 -23.73 -6.55 -17.83
N ARG A 465 -22.44 -6.22 -17.70
CA ARG A 465 -21.80 -5.11 -18.42
C ARG A 465 -21.77 -5.31 -19.92
N MET A 466 -21.51 -6.55 -20.36
CA MET A 466 -21.43 -6.93 -21.78
C MET A 466 -22.78 -7.31 -22.39
N VAL A 467 -23.82 -7.36 -21.56
CA VAL A 467 -25.18 -7.77 -21.96
C VAL A 467 -25.20 -9.19 -22.55
N GLY A 468 -24.37 -10.07 -22.05
CA GLY A 468 -24.28 -11.47 -22.46
C GLY A 468 -22.99 -11.82 -23.18
N SER A 469 -23.07 -12.61 -24.23
CA SER A 469 -21.94 -13.11 -25.03
C SER A 469 -21.01 -14.08 -24.30
N GLY A 470 -21.57 -14.95 -23.44
CA GLY A 470 -20.80 -15.98 -22.73
C GLY A 470 -20.20 -17.01 -23.67
N SER A 471 -18.88 -17.18 -23.63
CA SER A 471 -18.16 -18.25 -24.33
C SER A 471 -17.04 -18.81 -23.46
N ALA A 472 -16.62 -20.05 -23.72
CA ALA A 472 -15.51 -20.69 -23.01
C ALA A 472 -14.17 -19.93 -23.16
N ALA A 473 -14.02 -19.19 -24.26
CA ALA A 473 -12.82 -18.40 -24.56
C ALA A 473 -12.83 -17.02 -23.91
N TYR A 474 -13.98 -16.56 -23.38
CA TYR A 474 -14.06 -15.27 -22.72
C TYR A 474 -13.11 -15.22 -21.49
N GLY A 475 -12.49 -14.10 -21.29
CA GLY A 475 -11.52 -13.94 -20.19
C GLY A 475 -10.12 -14.50 -20.50
N GLN A 476 -9.82 -14.87 -21.74
CA GLN A 476 -8.46 -15.23 -22.13
C GLN A 476 -7.52 -14.04 -21.92
N GLY A 477 -6.40 -14.27 -21.19
CA GLY A 477 -5.44 -13.22 -20.80
C GLY A 477 -5.79 -12.44 -19.53
N TRP A 478 -7.01 -12.54 -19.02
CA TRP A 478 -7.42 -11.81 -17.81
C TRP A 478 -6.74 -12.28 -16.53
N ASP A 479 -6.19 -13.49 -16.52
CA ASP A 479 -5.28 -13.99 -15.50
C ASP A 479 -4.00 -13.15 -15.43
N MET A 480 -3.39 -12.88 -16.59
CA MET A 480 -2.19 -12.04 -16.69
C MET A 480 -2.50 -10.59 -16.31
N ASP A 481 -3.63 -10.04 -16.77
CA ASP A 481 -4.09 -8.69 -16.40
C ASP A 481 -4.26 -8.54 -14.89
N ALA A 482 -4.91 -9.50 -14.23
CA ALA A 482 -5.17 -9.47 -12.80
C ALA A 482 -3.86 -9.58 -12.00
N ILE A 483 -2.95 -10.47 -12.41
CA ILE A 483 -1.62 -10.63 -11.80
C ILE A 483 -0.80 -9.35 -12.00
N ALA A 484 -0.74 -8.82 -13.22
CA ALA A 484 -0.02 -7.57 -13.53
C ALA A 484 -0.53 -6.40 -12.68
N ALA A 485 -1.84 -6.22 -12.60
CA ALA A 485 -2.46 -5.19 -11.78
C ALA A 485 -2.08 -5.31 -10.29
N CYS A 486 -2.04 -6.54 -9.74
CA CYS A 486 -1.63 -6.78 -8.35
C CYS A 486 -0.15 -6.44 -8.14
N VAL A 487 0.73 -6.85 -9.03
CA VAL A 487 2.19 -6.63 -8.91
C VAL A 487 2.53 -5.15 -9.11
N VAL A 488 1.97 -4.52 -10.13
CA VAL A 488 2.05 -3.06 -10.32
C VAL A 488 1.51 -2.34 -9.07
N GLY A 489 0.44 -2.87 -8.47
CA GLY A 489 -0.10 -2.39 -7.20
C GLY A 489 0.78 -2.64 -5.97
N GLY A 490 1.93 -3.31 -6.12
CA GLY A 490 2.90 -3.55 -5.05
C GLY A 490 2.57 -4.74 -4.16
N VAL A 491 1.80 -5.71 -4.66
CA VAL A 491 1.66 -7.02 -4.03
C VAL A 491 2.85 -7.88 -4.47
N SER A 492 3.64 -8.37 -3.53
CA SER A 492 4.88 -9.07 -3.82
C SER A 492 4.70 -10.56 -4.02
N PHE A 493 5.34 -11.13 -5.03
CA PHE A 493 5.41 -12.57 -5.25
C PHE A 493 6.16 -13.34 -4.15
N THR A 494 6.99 -12.65 -3.36
CA THR A 494 7.66 -13.27 -2.21
C THR A 494 6.72 -13.57 -1.06
N GLY A 495 5.46 -13.12 -1.13
CA GLY A 495 4.42 -13.32 -0.13
C GLY A 495 4.48 -12.34 1.04
N GLY A 496 3.40 -12.28 1.82
CA GLY A 496 3.30 -11.48 3.04
C GLY A 496 3.34 -9.96 2.87
N ILE A 497 3.47 -9.44 1.64
CA ILE A 497 3.58 -8.00 1.37
C ILE A 497 2.56 -7.60 0.31
N GLY A 498 1.71 -6.66 0.66
CA GLY A 498 0.69 -6.10 -0.24
C GLY A 498 -0.31 -5.23 0.51
N LYS A 499 -0.95 -4.32 -0.20
CA LYS A 499 -2.01 -3.45 0.32
C LYS A 499 -3.15 -3.37 -0.68
N ILE A 500 -4.38 -3.40 -0.19
CA ILE A 500 -5.56 -3.31 -1.06
C ILE A 500 -5.59 -1.99 -1.84
N SER A 501 -5.18 -0.87 -1.23
CA SER A 501 -5.05 0.40 -1.96
C SER A 501 -4.11 0.30 -3.16
N GLY A 502 -3.04 -0.48 -3.03
CA GLY A 502 -2.14 -0.78 -4.14
C GLY A 502 -2.83 -1.56 -5.24
N VAL A 503 -3.55 -2.64 -4.91
CA VAL A 503 -4.33 -3.44 -5.88
C VAL A 503 -5.32 -2.56 -6.64
N VAL A 504 -6.08 -1.71 -5.93
CA VAL A 504 -7.01 -0.76 -6.55
C VAL A 504 -6.29 0.17 -7.53
N THR A 505 -5.17 0.75 -7.12
CA THR A 505 -4.37 1.62 -7.99
C THR A 505 -3.84 0.86 -9.21
N GLY A 506 -3.34 -0.36 -9.02
CA GLY A 506 -2.84 -1.19 -10.11
C GLY A 506 -3.91 -1.53 -11.13
N VAL A 507 -5.12 -1.93 -10.69
CA VAL A 507 -6.26 -2.20 -11.59
C VAL A 507 -6.66 -0.96 -12.39
N LEU A 508 -6.73 0.20 -11.74
CA LEU A 508 -7.10 1.44 -12.42
C LEU A 508 -6.05 1.85 -13.45
N ILE A 509 -4.77 1.78 -13.10
CA ILE A 509 -3.67 2.08 -14.02
C ILE A 509 -3.69 1.14 -15.22
N PHE A 510 -3.78 -0.16 -14.96
CA PHE A 510 -3.74 -1.18 -16.02
C PHE A 510 -4.96 -1.08 -16.95
N THR A 511 -6.16 -0.92 -16.40
CA THR A 511 -7.38 -0.70 -17.18
C THR A 511 -7.33 0.61 -17.98
N SER A 512 -6.77 1.67 -17.41
CA SER A 512 -6.60 2.95 -18.13
C SER A 512 -5.68 2.80 -19.33
N LEU A 513 -4.60 2.03 -19.19
CA LEU A 513 -3.64 1.76 -20.25
C LEU A 513 -4.29 0.96 -21.39
N THR A 514 -4.94 -0.17 -21.07
CA THR A 514 -5.60 -1.01 -22.07
C THR A 514 -6.75 -0.26 -22.77
N TYR A 515 -7.49 0.57 -22.02
CA TYR A 515 -8.53 1.44 -22.59
C TYR A 515 -7.95 2.47 -23.57
N ALA A 516 -6.84 3.11 -23.22
CA ALA A 516 -6.18 4.07 -24.10
C ALA A 516 -5.67 3.43 -25.40
N LEU A 517 -5.07 2.23 -25.30
CA LEU A 517 -4.62 1.46 -26.46
C LEU A 517 -5.80 1.07 -27.38
N THR A 518 -6.92 0.72 -26.78
CA THR A 518 -8.16 0.40 -27.51
C THR A 518 -8.72 1.63 -28.25
N ILE A 519 -8.75 2.82 -27.63
CA ILE A 519 -9.18 4.06 -28.29
C ILE A 519 -8.26 4.41 -29.47
N LEU A 520 -6.95 4.18 -29.33
CA LEU A 520 -6.00 4.36 -30.43
C LEU A 520 -6.24 3.38 -31.59
N GLY A 521 -7.04 2.34 -31.38
CA GLY A 521 -7.32 1.31 -32.38
C GLY A 521 -6.15 0.35 -32.54
N ILE A 522 -5.31 0.19 -31.50
CA ILE A 522 -4.22 -0.79 -31.48
C ILE A 522 -4.83 -2.18 -31.39
N ASP A 523 -4.39 -3.07 -32.28
CA ASP A 523 -4.85 -4.47 -32.32
C ASP A 523 -4.65 -5.16 -30.96
N THR A 524 -5.63 -5.97 -30.55
CA THR A 524 -5.62 -6.66 -29.25
C THR A 524 -4.38 -7.56 -29.09
N ASN A 525 -3.93 -8.19 -30.19
CA ASN A 525 -2.73 -9.04 -30.14
C ASN A 525 -1.45 -8.22 -29.86
N LEU A 526 -1.41 -6.98 -30.35
CA LEU A 526 -0.32 -6.05 -30.05
C LEU A 526 -0.39 -5.55 -28.61
N GLN A 527 -1.61 -5.41 -28.04
CA GLN A 527 -1.79 -5.05 -26.63
C GLN A 527 -1.14 -6.10 -25.71
N PHE A 528 -1.26 -7.41 -26.01
CA PHE A 528 -0.58 -8.47 -25.25
C PHE A 528 0.95 -8.31 -25.20
N ILE A 529 1.57 -7.78 -26.25
CA ILE A 529 3.02 -7.50 -26.24
C ILE A 529 3.35 -6.41 -25.21
N PHE A 530 2.59 -5.31 -25.20
CA PHE A 530 2.78 -4.24 -24.22
C PHE A 530 2.54 -4.72 -22.79
N GLU A 531 1.48 -5.50 -22.57
CA GLU A 531 1.18 -6.12 -21.27
C GLU A 531 2.32 -7.01 -20.78
N GLY A 532 2.85 -7.87 -21.65
CA GLY A 532 3.99 -8.73 -21.34
C GLY A 532 5.25 -7.94 -20.95
N ILE A 533 5.58 -6.86 -21.67
CA ILE A 533 6.70 -5.99 -21.35
C ILE A 533 6.51 -5.31 -19.99
N ILE A 534 5.31 -4.83 -19.70
CA ILE A 534 4.98 -4.18 -18.41
C ILE A 534 5.11 -5.18 -17.26
N ILE A 535 4.60 -6.40 -17.42
CA ILE A 535 4.71 -7.46 -16.42
C ILE A 535 6.19 -7.79 -16.15
N LEU A 536 6.99 -7.97 -17.21
CA LEU A 536 8.41 -8.27 -17.09
C LEU A 536 9.16 -7.16 -16.35
N ALA A 537 8.91 -5.91 -16.72
CA ALA A 537 9.50 -4.74 -16.05
C ALA A 537 9.06 -4.66 -14.58
N ALA A 538 7.77 -4.88 -14.29
CA ALA A 538 7.22 -4.83 -12.94
C ALA A 538 7.84 -5.88 -12.02
N VAL A 539 7.90 -7.13 -12.47
CA VAL A 539 8.48 -8.25 -11.71
C VAL A 539 9.99 -8.05 -11.53
N THR A 540 10.70 -7.60 -12.56
CA THR A 540 12.14 -7.32 -12.47
C THR A 540 12.43 -6.25 -11.41
N LEU A 541 11.68 -5.16 -11.41
CA LEU A 541 11.82 -4.08 -10.41
C LEU A 541 11.44 -4.55 -9.01
N ASP A 542 10.44 -5.41 -8.86
CA ASP A 542 10.09 -5.99 -7.56
C ASP A 542 11.22 -6.90 -7.04
N CYS A 543 11.78 -7.78 -7.88
CA CYS A 543 12.92 -8.62 -7.52
C CYS A 543 14.16 -7.79 -7.13
N LEU A 544 14.47 -6.71 -7.85
CA LEU A 544 15.62 -5.84 -7.54
C LEU A 544 15.51 -5.17 -6.16
N LYS A 545 14.30 -4.85 -5.68
CA LYS A 545 14.09 -4.30 -4.32
C LYS A 545 14.57 -5.25 -3.22
N TYR A 546 14.54 -6.55 -3.46
CA TYR A 546 14.95 -7.57 -2.48
C TYR A 546 16.41 -7.98 -2.60
N VAL A 547 17.00 -7.89 -3.80
CA VAL A 547 18.43 -8.18 -4.01
C VAL A 547 19.33 -7.17 -3.31
N GLN A 548 18.94 -5.90 -3.24
CA GLN A 548 19.73 -4.86 -2.56
C GLN A 548 19.67 -4.92 -1.03
N LYS A 549 18.81 -5.74 -0.43
CA LYS A 549 18.72 -5.93 1.03
C LYS A 549 19.61 -7.07 1.57
N LYS A 550 20.30 -7.79 0.72
CA LYS A 550 21.33 -8.77 1.08
C LYS A 550 22.70 -8.16 0.91
#